data_452761cbc2dbdd34940418b54e5e0b8a
#
_entry.id   452761cbc2dbdd34940418b54e5e0b8a
#
_cell.length_a   1.000
_cell.length_b   1.000
_cell.length_c   1.000
_cell.angle_alpha   90.00
_cell.angle_beta   90.00
_cell.angle_gamma   90.00
#
_symmetry.space_group_name_H-M   'P 1'
#
loop_
_entity.id
_entity.type
_entity.pdbx_description
1 polymer ?
#
loop_
_entity_poly.entity_id
_entity_poly.type
_entity_poly.pdbx_seq_one_letter_code
_entity_poly.pdbx_strand_id
1 'polypeptide(L)'
;GLPARRPALTSGCPMKGLQVARPGERLSLLCLGAHSDDIEIGAGGFLLNLLERDVKLDVAWCVLSASGEREKEARTSAAAFLSKATSATIETMSFRDTLFPVESEKIKSYLEDLKMRVTPDLIITHHRDDGHQDHREVCRLTWNTFRNHLIWEYEIPKWDGDLGQPNLYVPISTETLERKLELLNTH
;
A
#
# COMPACT_ATOMS: atom_id res chain seq x y z
N GLY A 1 54.93 -20.62 -9.41
CA GLY A 1 54.00 -20.51 -8.29
C GLY A 1 52.76 -19.76 -8.72
N LEU A 2 51.62 -20.45 -8.79
CA LEU A 2 50.31 -19.84 -9.04
C LEU A 2 49.90 -19.04 -7.79
N PRO A 3 49.30 -17.83 -7.94
CA PRO A 3 48.84 -17.08 -6.78
C PRO A 3 47.62 -17.77 -6.14
N ALA A 4 47.67 -17.85 -4.80
CA ALA A 4 46.58 -18.40 -3.99
C ALA A 4 45.24 -17.70 -4.30
N ARG A 5 44.22 -18.49 -4.55
CA ARG A 5 42.84 -18.02 -4.67
C ARG A 5 42.43 -17.30 -3.37
N ARG A 6 42.03 -16.04 -3.50
CA ARG A 6 41.38 -15.33 -2.40
C ARG A 6 40.11 -16.12 -1.98
N PRO A 7 39.90 -16.35 -0.68
CA PRO A 7 38.64 -16.94 -0.24
C PRO A 7 37.49 -16.04 -0.66
N ALA A 8 36.44 -16.66 -1.20
CA ALA A 8 35.21 -15.98 -1.50
C ALA A 8 34.68 -15.32 -0.22
N LEU A 9 34.36 -14.04 -0.28
CA LEU A 9 33.63 -13.32 0.77
C LEU A 9 32.21 -13.91 0.86
N THR A 10 32.07 -15.01 1.57
CA THR A 10 30.78 -15.57 1.96
C THR A 10 30.61 -15.31 3.45
N SER A 11 29.96 -14.26 3.76
CA SER A 11 29.03 -14.05 4.88
C SER A 11 28.80 -12.54 5.06
N GLY A 12 28.04 -11.95 4.17
CA GLY A 12 27.31 -10.76 4.57
C GLY A 12 26.47 -11.15 5.79
N CYS A 13 26.63 -10.45 6.91
CA CYS A 13 25.72 -10.58 8.03
C CYS A 13 24.30 -10.41 7.47
N PRO A 14 23.41 -11.42 7.55
CA PRO A 14 22.09 -11.30 6.98
C PRO A 14 21.40 -10.12 7.68
N MET A 15 21.05 -9.07 6.92
CA MET A 15 20.25 -7.99 7.45
C MET A 15 18.96 -8.61 7.98
N LYS A 16 18.66 -8.36 9.26
CA LYS A 16 17.38 -8.76 9.82
C LYS A 16 16.30 -7.90 9.17
N GLY A 17 15.38 -8.54 8.43
CA GLY A 17 14.22 -7.85 7.88
C GLY A 17 13.30 -7.36 8.99
N LEU A 18 12.74 -6.16 8.84
CA LEU A 18 11.67 -5.68 9.69
C LEU A 18 10.42 -6.53 9.44
N GLN A 19 9.86 -7.10 10.52
CA GLN A 19 8.62 -7.86 10.46
C GLN A 19 7.54 -7.11 11.21
N VAL A 20 6.48 -6.70 10.51
CA VAL A 20 5.31 -6.05 11.14
C VAL A 20 4.36 -7.05 11.78
N ALA A 21 4.40 -8.30 11.34
CA ALA A 21 3.67 -9.42 11.93
C ALA A 21 4.38 -10.74 11.62
N ARG A 22 4.20 -11.74 12.48
CA ARG A 22 4.70 -13.09 12.31
C ARG A 22 3.63 -13.99 11.67
N PRO A 23 4.01 -15.13 11.08
CA PRO A 23 3.05 -16.13 10.64
C PRO A 23 2.05 -16.49 11.74
N GLY A 24 0.76 -16.51 11.42
CA GLY A 24 -0.33 -16.78 12.36
C GLY A 24 -0.79 -15.57 13.18
N GLU A 25 -0.01 -14.50 13.28
CA GLU A 25 -0.44 -13.26 13.96
C GLU A 25 -1.49 -12.51 13.13
N ARG A 26 -2.37 -11.79 13.84
CA ARG A 26 -3.35 -10.89 13.22
C ARG A 26 -2.75 -9.50 13.05
N LEU A 27 -3.04 -8.88 11.91
CA LEU A 27 -2.62 -7.52 11.59
C LEU A 27 -3.78 -6.78 10.93
N SER A 28 -4.17 -5.66 11.50
CA SER A 28 -5.19 -4.77 10.95
C SER A 28 -4.54 -3.68 10.11
N LEU A 29 -4.91 -3.59 8.85
CA LEU A 29 -4.38 -2.62 7.89
C LEU A 29 -5.46 -1.65 7.41
N LEU A 30 -5.09 -0.39 7.29
CA LEU A 30 -5.83 0.60 6.52
C LEU A 30 -5.00 0.98 5.30
N CYS A 31 -5.52 0.71 4.10
CA CYS A 31 -4.89 1.07 2.83
C CYS A 31 -5.69 2.20 2.18
N LEU A 32 -5.00 3.31 1.86
CA LEU A 32 -5.59 4.50 1.29
C LEU A 32 -4.98 4.78 -0.09
N GLY A 33 -5.80 4.81 -1.13
CA GLY A 33 -5.43 5.21 -2.49
C GLY A 33 -6.27 6.38 -2.97
N ALA A 34 -5.69 7.27 -3.75
CA ALA A 34 -6.42 8.35 -4.40
C ALA A 34 -7.27 7.80 -5.54
N HIS A 35 -6.70 6.91 -6.36
CA HIS A 35 -7.32 6.36 -7.57
C HIS A 35 -7.39 4.83 -7.54
N SER A 36 -7.98 4.24 -8.56
CA SER A 36 -8.43 2.84 -8.56
C SER A 36 -7.34 1.77 -8.61
N ASP A 37 -6.10 2.12 -8.90
CA ASP A 37 -4.95 1.21 -9.06
C ASP A 37 -3.76 1.53 -8.13
N ASP A 38 -3.84 2.61 -7.39
CA ASP A 38 -2.74 3.13 -6.56
C ASP A 38 -2.22 2.14 -5.53
N ILE A 39 -3.12 1.52 -4.77
CA ILE A 39 -2.76 0.60 -3.68
C ILE A 39 -2.14 -0.68 -4.27
N GLU A 40 -2.71 -1.18 -5.35
CA GLU A 40 -2.24 -2.34 -6.08
C GLU A 40 -0.81 -2.13 -6.59
N ILE A 41 -0.55 -0.97 -7.20
CA ILE A 41 0.75 -0.63 -7.74
C ILE A 41 1.76 -0.40 -6.61
N GLY A 42 1.43 0.46 -5.65
CA GLY A 42 2.35 0.90 -4.61
C GLY A 42 2.57 -0.13 -3.50
N ALA A 43 1.50 -0.77 -3.02
CA ALA A 43 1.53 -1.64 -1.84
C ALA A 43 1.11 -3.10 -2.10
N GLY A 44 0.60 -3.46 -3.29
CA GLY A 44 0.07 -4.80 -3.57
C GLY A 44 1.06 -5.92 -3.32
N GLY A 45 2.34 -5.73 -3.67
CA GLY A 45 3.38 -6.72 -3.40
C GLY A 45 3.61 -6.96 -1.90
N PHE A 46 3.54 -5.92 -1.07
CA PHE A 46 3.62 -6.03 0.38
C PHE A 46 2.45 -6.85 0.95
N LEU A 47 1.22 -6.54 0.51
CA LEU A 47 0.01 -7.24 0.96
C LEU A 47 0.05 -8.73 0.60
N LEU A 48 0.39 -9.05 -0.65
CA LEU A 48 0.54 -10.44 -1.10
C LEU A 48 1.61 -11.18 -0.30
N ASN A 49 2.75 -10.56 -0.05
CA ASN A 49 3.83 -11.13 0.77
C ASN A 49 3.37 -11.47 2.20
N LEU A 50 2.57 -10.62 2.84
CA LEU A 50 2.01 -10.91 4.16
C LEU A 50 1.05 -12.12 4.12
N LEU A 51 0.18 -12.18 3.11
CA LEU A 51 -0.77 -13.28 2.93
C LEU A 51 -0.09 -14.62 2.64
N GLU A 52 0.98 -14.61 1.85
CA GLU A 52 1.80 -15.80 1.57
C GLU A 52 2.53 -16.31 2.82
N ARG A 53 2.84 -15.43 3.76
CA ARG A 53 3.48 -15.75 5.04
C ARG A 53 2.50 -16.15 6.14
N ASP A 54 1.24 -16.41 5.80
CA ASP A 54 0.16 -16.78 6.73
C ASP A 54 -0.12 -15.72 7.82
N VAL A 55 0.09 -14.44 7.54
CA VAL A 55 -0.37 -13.37 8.43
C VAL A 55 -1.88 -13.24 8.27
N LYS A 56 -2.60 -13.16 9.40
CA LYS A 56 -4.06 -13.02 9.42
C LYS A 56 -4.43 -11.55 9.21
N LEU A 57 -4.68 -11.16 7.96
CA LEU A 57 -4.96 -9.77 7.61
C LEU A 57 -6.44 -9.42 7.76
N ASP A 58 -6.71 -8.32 8.46
CA ASP A 58 -7.97 -7.59 8.42
C ASP A 58 -7.70 -6.27 7.70
N VAL A 59 -8.30 -6.06 6.54
CA VAL A 59 -7.96 -4.94 5.66
C VAL A 59 -9.15 -4.03 5.42
N ALA A 60 -9.01 -2.75 5.76
CA ALA A 60 -9.84 -1.68 5.23
C ALA A 60 -9.14 -1.07 4.01
N TRP A 61 -9.73 -1.25 2.84
CA TRP A 61 -9.21 -0.80 1.56
C TRP A 61 -10.06 0.32 1.02
N CYS A 62 -9.53 1.54 0.95
CA CYS A 62 -10.29 2.73 0.61
C CYS A 62 -9.70 3.42 -0.61
N VAL A 63 -10.49 3.54 -1.68
CA VAL A 63 -10.17 4.29 -2.90
C VAL A 63 -11.02 5.55 -2.92
N LEU A 64 -10.38 6.72 -3.00
CA LEU A 64 -11.08 7.99 -2.81
C LEU A 64 -11.70 8.54 -4.10
N SER A 65 -11.19 8.17 -5.26
CA SER A 65 -11.76 8.55 -6.57
C SER A 65 -12.00 7.32 -7.43
N ALA A 66 -13.23 6.81 -7.38
CA ALA A 66 -13.68 5.76 -8.29
C ALA A 66 -15.19 5.92 -8.52
N SER A 67 -15.62 5.93 -9.77
CA SER A 67 -17.03 6.04 -10.13
C SER A 67 -17.36 5.27 -11.41
N GLY A 68 -18.58 4.81 -11.56
CA GLY A 68 -19.02 4.08 -12.75
C GLY A 68 -18.27 2.76 -12.97
N GLU A 69 -17.71 2.56 -14.15
CA GLU A 69 -16.95 1.34 -14.46
C GLU A 69 -15.65 1.24 -13.63
N ARG A 70 -14.96 2.35 -13.39
CA ARG A 70 -13.75 2.37 -12.54
C ARG A 70 -14.03 1.93 -11.11
N GLU A 71 -15.22 2.18 -10.57
CA GLU A 71 -15.59 1.66 -9.25
C GLU A 71 -15.67 0.13 -9.25
N LYS A 72 -16.26 -0.45 -10.29
CA LYS A 72 -16.37 -1.91 -10.43
C LYS A 72 -14.99 -2.56 -10.58
N GLU A 73 -14.14 -1.96 -11.39
CA GLU A 73 -12.75 -2.38 -11.59
C GLU A 73 -11.98 -2.34 -10.27
N ALA A 74 -12.00 -1.21 -9.55
CA ALA A 74 -11.34 -1.05 -8.26
C ALA A 74 -11.81 -2.08 -7.22
N ARG A 75 -13.12 -2.33 -7.12
CA ARG A 75 -13.66 -3.33 -6.20
C ARG A 75 -13.28 -4.75 -6.59
N THR A 76 -13.27 -5.07 -7.88
CA THR A 76 -12.89 -6.39 -8.40
C THR A 76 -11.41 -6.65 -8.15
N SER A 77 -10.56 -5.68 -8.44
CA SER A 77 -9.12 -5.75 -8.20
C SER A 77 -8.80 -5.91 -6.71
N ALA A 78 -9.33 -5.03 -5.86
CA ALA A 78 -9.14 -5.11 -4.42
C ALA A 78 -9.58 -6.47 -3.86
N ALA A 79 -10.74 -6.99 -4.29
CA ALA A 79 -11.21 -8.31 -3.87
C ALA A 79 -10.28 -9.45 -4.31
N ALA A 80 -9.67 -9.34 -5.50
CA ALA A 80 -8.71 -10.32 -5.99
C ALA A 80 -7.40 -10.30 -5.20
N PHE A 81 -6.84 -9.12 -4.91
CA PHE A 81 -5.67 -8.95 -4.04
C PHE A 81 -5.92 -9.46 -2.62
N LEU A 82 -7.12 -9.24 -2.08
CA LEU A 82 -7.49 -9.59 -0.71
C LEU A 82 -8.17 -10.98 -0.59
N SER A 83 -8.15 -11.80 -1.64
CA SER A 83 -8.85 -13.09 -1.69
C SER A 83 -8.46 -14.07 -0.58
N LYS A 84 -7.27 -13.93 0.02
CA LYS A 84 -6.78 -14.74 1.14
C LYS A 84 -6.80 -13.98 2.48
N ALA A 85 -7.29 -12.73 2.53
CA ALA A 85 -7.40 -11.97 3.76
C ALA A 85 -8.42 -12.62 4.72
N THR A 86 -8.22 -12.46 6.02
CA THR A 86 -9.15 -12.96 7.06
C THR A 86 -10.46 -12.19 7.00
N SER A 87 -10.36 -10.87 6.84
CA SER A 87 -11.50 -10.00 6.52
C SER A 87 -11.06 -8.85 5.64
N ALA A 88 -11.99 -8.35 4.82
CA ALA A 88 -11.75 -7.21 3.95
C ALA A 88 -13.00 -6.33 3.87
N THR A 89 -12.82 -5.04 4.05
CA THR A 89 -13.82 -4.02 3.76
C THR A 89 -13.30 -3.14 2.64
N ILE A 90 -14.01 -3.07 1.53
CA ILE A 90 -13.62 -2.28 0.35
C ILE A 90 -14.58 -1.10 0.23
N GLU A 91 -14.06 0.11 0.41
CA GLU A 91 -14.79 1.35 0.24
C GLU A 91 -14.28 2.12 -0.98
N THR A 92 -15.19 2.63 -1.76
CA THR A 92 -14.89 3.49 -2.92
C THR A 92 -15.68 4.78 -2.78
N MET A 93 -14.99 5.89 -2.96
CA MET A 93 -15.56 7.23 -2.92
C MET A 93 -15.54 7.84 -4.33
N SER A 94 -16.27 8.91 -4.52
CA SER A 94 -16.40 9.60 -5.80
C SER A 94 -15.89 11.04 -5.74
N PHE A 95 -14.81 11.29 -4.98
CA PHE A 95 -14.16 12.58 -5.02
C PHE A 95 -13.58 12.82 -6.42
N ARG A 96 -13.56 14.08 -6.82
CA ARG A 96 -13.18 14.42 -8.20
C ARG A 96 -11.69 14.25 -8.41
N ASP A 97 -11.34 13.35 -9.33
CA ASP A 97 -9.98 13.16 -9.81
C ASP A 97 -9.34 14.52 -10.18
N THR A 98 -8.05 14.68 -9.87
CA THR A 98 -7.23 15.88 -10.03
C THR A 98 -7.65 17.09 -9.16
N LEU A 99 -8.69 17.00 -8.36
CA LEU A 99 -9.25 18.11 -7.59
C LEU A 99 -9.29 17.88 -6.07
N PHE A 100 -8.54 16.93 -5.53
CA PHE A 100 -8.55 16.65 -4.08
C PHE A 100 -8.15 17.86 -3.21
N PRO A 101 -7.18 18.71 -3.61
CA PRO A 101 -6.90 19.93 -2.85
C PRO A 101 -8.11 20.86 -2.70
N VAL A 102 -9.04 20.88 -3.68
CA VAL A 102 -10.27 21.67 -3.63
C VAL A 102 -11.35 20.98 -2.80
N GLU A 103 -11.33 19.66 -2.69
CA GLU A 103 -12.27 18.85 -1.89
C GLU A 103 -11.71 18.43 -0.52
N SER A 104 -10.62 19.06 -0.10
CA SER A 104 -9.88 18.74 1.12
C SER A 104 -10.76 18.60 2.37
N GLU A 105 -11.72 19.48 2.57
CA GLU A 105 -12.66 19.44 3.71
C GLU A 105 -13.51 18.17 3.69
N LYS A 106 -14.05 17.81 2.54
CA LYS A 106 -14.88 16.61 2.41
C LYS A 106 -14.08 15.34 2.61
N ILE A 107 -12.87 15.28 2.01
CA ILE A 107 -11.96 14.14 2.20
C ILE A 107 -11.55 14.04 3.66
N LYS A 108 -11.24 15.16 4.31
CA LYS A 108 -10.91 15.19 5.73
C LYS A 108 -12.07 14.67 6.59
N SER A 109 -13.29 15.10 6.32
CA SER A 109 -14.48 14.62 7.03
C SER A 109 -14.66 13.11 6.87
N TYR A 110 -14.50 12.60 5.65
CA TYR A 110 -14.53 11.15 5.41
C TYR A 110 -13.46 10.39 6.20
N LEU A 111 -12.22 10.88 6.24
CA LEU A 111 -11.15 10.24 6.99
C LEU A 111 -11.38 10.28 8.52
N GLU A 112 -11.99 11.35 9.04
CA GLU A 112 -12.39 11.41 10.46
C GLU A 112 -13.50 10.39 10.79
N ASP A 113 -14.48 10.24 9.91
CA ASP A 113 -15.53 9.23 10.06
C ASP A 113 -14.95 7.81 9.93
N LEU A 114 -14.03 7.60 9.01
CA LEU A 114 -13.32 6.32 8.84
C LEU A 114 -12.54 5.96 10.11
N LYS A 115 -11.82 6.91 10.70
CA LYS A 115 -11.07 6.73 11.95
C LYS A 115 -11.95 6.25 13.11
N MET A 116 -13.22 6.63 13.14
CA MET A 116 -14.15 6.16 14.19
C MET A 116 -14.62 4.71 13.96
N ARG A 117 -14.40 4.16 12.77
CA ARG A 117 -14.87 2.82 12.37
C ARG A 117 -13.76 1.77 12.30
N VAL A 118 -12.50 2.20 12.23
CA VAL A 118 -11.35 1.31 12.08
C VAL A 118 -10.30 1.56 13.17
N THR A 119 -9.59 0.50 13.56
CA THR A 119 -8.47 0.55 14.52
C THR A 119 -7.26 -0.18 13.90
N PRO A 120 -6.59 0.44 12.90
CA PRO A 120 -5.49 -0.22 12.22
C PRO A 120 -4.22 -0.24 13.05
N ASP A 121 -3.47 -1.34 12.99
CA ASP A 121 -2.10 -1.44 13.50
C ASP A 121 -1.12 -0.69 12.59
N LEU A 122 -1.41 -0.66 11.30
CA LEU A 122 -0.60 0.01 10.28
C LEU A 122 -1.51 0.65 9.22
N ILE A 123 -1.18 1.88 8.86
CA ILE A 123 -1.80 2.61 7.76
C ILE A 123 -0.82 2.71 6.61
N ILE A 124 -1.28 2.46 5.41
CA ILE A 124 -0.51 2.58 4.17
C ILE A 124 -1.16 3.67 3.31
N THR A 125 -0.38 4.66 2.91
CA THR A 125 -0.84 5.83 2.16
C THR A 125 0.20 6.27 1.15
N HIS A 126 -0.14 7.23 0.29
CA HIS A 126 0.77 7.81 -0.68
C HIS A 126 1.99 8.47 -0.06
N HIS A 127 3.03 8.66 -0.87
CA HIS A 127 4.21 9.43 -0.50
C HIS A 127 3.90 10.94 -0.43
N ARG A 128 4.45 11.61 0.58
CA ARG A 128 4.19 13.06 0.83
C ARG A 128 4.74 14.00 -0.22
N ASP A 129 5.82 13.60 -0.90
CA ASP A 129 6.48 14.37 -1.95
C ASP A 129 6.15 13.83 -3.36
N ASP A 130 5.05 13.08 -3.49
CA ASP A 130 4.55 12.57 -4.76
C ASP A 130 4.22 13.72 -5.73
N GLY A 131 4.53 13.59 -7.01
CA GLY A 131 4.27 14.59 -8.04
C GLY A 131 2.78 14.88 -8.26
N HIS A 132 1.91 13.89 -8.00
CA HIS A 132 0.47 14.04 -8.16
C HIS A 132 -0.17 14.76 -6.97
N GLN A 133 -0.91 15.85 -7.21
CA GLN A 133 -1.52 16.66 -6.16
C GLN A 133 -2.50 15.88 -5.28
N ASP A 134 -3.28 14.93 -5.86
CA ASP A 134 -4.25 14.14 -5.11
C ASP A 134 -3.54 13.17 -4.16
N HIS A 135 -2.44 12.55 -4.60
CA HIS A 135 -1.61 11.68 -3.75
C HIS A 135 -1.06 12.42 -2.54
N ARG A 136 -0.47 13.61 -2.77
CA ARG A 136 0.01 14.47 -1.66
C ARG A 136 -1.11 14.86 -0.71
N GLU A 137 -2.30 15.15 -1.24
CA GLU A 137 -3.44 15.54 -0.41
C GLU A 137 -3.92 14.37 0.46
N VAL A 138 -4.03 13.16 -0.10
CA VAL A 138 -4.36 11.94 0.68
C VAL A 138 -3.33 11.72 1.77
N CYS A 139 -2.04 11.78 1.46
CA CYS A 139 -0.98 11.65 2.44
C CYS A 139 -1.09 12.69 3.55
N ARG A 140 -1.20 13.97 3.19
CA ARG A 140 -1.31 15.09 4.13
C ARG A 140 -2.48 14.93 5.09
N LEU A 141 -3.65 14.57 4.57
CA LEU A 141 -4.86 14.38 5.35
C LEU A 141 -4.80 13.12 6.22
N THR A 142 -4.15 12.05 5.74
CA THR A 142 -3.90 10.85 6.52
C THR A 142 -3.07 11.18 7.77
N TRP A 143 -1.93 11.85 7.62
CA TRP A 143 -1.09 12.27 8.74
C TRP A 143 -1.83 13.20 9.71
N ASN A 144 -2.66 14.10 9.20
CA ASN A 144 -3.45 15.02 10.03
C ASN A 144 -4.59 14.31 10.80
N THR A 145 -5.06 13.18 10.31
CA THR A 145 -6.16 12.43 10.94
C THR A 145 -5.65 11.38 11.92
N PHE A 146 -4.66 10.59 11.52
CA PHE A 146 -4.21 9.39 12.24
C PHE A 146 -2.89 9.62 13.00
N ARG A 147 -2.82 10.67 13.82
CA ARG A 147 -1.59 11.16 14.48
C ARG A 147 -0.88 10.16 15.39
N ASN A 148 -1.61 9.18 15.95
CA ASN A 148 -1.09 8.21 16.91
C ASN A 148 -0.94 6.81 16.30
N HIS A 149 -0.88 6.71 14.98
CA HIS A 149 -0.78 5.44 14.27
C HIS A 149 0.58 5.30 13.59
N LEU A 150 0.98 4.06 13.36
CA LEU A 150 2.09 3.75 12.47
C LEU A 150 1.62 3.97 11.03
N ILE A 151 2.31 4.84 10.29
CA ILE A 151 1.97 5.16 8.90
C ILE A 151 3.18 4.87 8.03
N TRP A 152 2.98 4.09 6.96
CA TRP A 152 3.93 3.89 5.90
C TRP A 152 3.45 4.56 4.62
N GLU A 153 4.38 5.19 3.94
CA GLU A 153 4.13 5.85 2.66
C GLU A 153 4.69 4.99 1.53
N TYR A 154 3.90 4.77 0.47
CA TYR A 154 4.34 4.06 -0.72
C TYR A 154 4.53 4.99 -1.90
N GLU A 155 5.45 4.64 -2.78
CA GLU A 155 5.70 5.31 -4.04
C GLU A 155 5.01 4.59 -5.20
N ILE A 156 4.66 5.33 -6.23
CA ILE A 156 4.07 4.82 -7.46
C ILE A 156 4.95 5.25 -8.64
N PRO A 157 5.52 4.33 -9.43
CA PRO A 157 6.17 4.66 -10.69
C PRO A 157 5.15 5.25 -11.67
N LYS A 158 5.41 6.47 -12.15
CA LYS A 158 4.54 7.19 -13.07
C LYS A 158 5.33 8.20 -13.91
N TRP A 159 4.64 8.95 -14.78
CA TRP A 159 5.26 9.88 -15.71
C TRP A 159 6.01 11.05 -15.06
N ASP A 160 5.65 11.43 -13.81
CA ASP A 160 6.23 12.58 -13.12
C ASP A 160 7.71 12.39 -12.76
N GLY A 161 8.23 11.16 -12.78
CA GLY A 161 9.64 10.88 -12.51
C GLY A 161 10.07 11.28 -11.08
N ASP A 162 9.16 11.21 -10.13
CA ASP A 162 9.24 11.73 -8.78
C ASP A 162 9.63 10.68 -7.72
N LEU A 163 10.13 9.52 -8.14
CA LEU A 163 10.63 8.51 -7.21
C LEU A 163 11.80 9.06 -6.40
N GLY A 164 11.68 8.93 -5.08
CA GLY A 164 12.67 9.42 -4.13
C GLY A 164 13.66 8.34 -3.68
N GLN A 165 14.10 8.46 -2.44
CA GLN A 165 14.94 7.46 -1.78
C GLN A 165 14.19 6.88 -0.57
N PRO A 166 13.50 5.75 -0.72
CA PRO A 166 12.80 5.10 0.37
C PRO A 166 13.75 4.72 1.50
N ASN A 167 13.28 4.82 2.72
CA ASN A 167 14.01 4.40 3.91
C ASN A 167 13.59 2.99 4.40
N LEU A 168 12.61 2.39 3.75
CA LEU A 168 12.11 1.05 4.03
C LEU A 168 11.89 0.30 2.71
N TYR A 169 12.42 -0.91 2.64
CA TYR A 169 12.24 -1.83 1.52
C TYR A 169 11.63 -3.13 2.03
N VAL A 170 10.58 -3.58 1.38
CA VAL A 170 9.97 -4.88 1.65
C VAL A 170 10.36 -5.83 0.53
N PRO A 171 11.22 -6.83 0.78
CA PRO A 171 11.55 -7.82 -0.24
C PRO A 171 10.32 -8.70 -0.52
N ILE A 172 10.07 -8.94 -1.80
CA ILE A 172 9.06 -9.88 -2.28
C ILE A 172 9.73 -10.98 -3.10
N SER A 173 9.13 -12.17 -3.13
CA SER A 173 9.61 -13.27 -3.96
C SER A 173 9.27 -13.04 -5.44
N THR A 174 9.90 -13.80 -6.33
CA THR A 174 9.56 -13.78 -7.76
C THR A 174 8.09 -14.19 -7.97
N GLU A 175 7.64 -15.20 -7.24
CA GLU A 175 6.27 -15.69 -7.29
C GLU A 175 5.26 -14.61 -6.85
N THR A 176 5.58 -13.87 -5.78
CA THR A 176 4.76 -12.73 -5.33
C THR A 176 4.70 -11.65 -6.41
N LEU A 177 5.83 -11.35 -7.06
CA LEU A 177 5.89 -10.38 -8.15
C LEU A 177 5.04 -10.82 -9.35
N GLU A 178 5.20 -12.07 -9.79
CA GLU A 178 4.41 -12.63 -10.89
C GLU A 178 2.92 -12.57 -10.56
N ARG A 179 2.53 -12.98 -9.35
CA ARG A 179 1.14 -12.89 -8.90
C ARG A 179 0.61 -11.46 -8.89
N LYS A 180 1.41 -10.49 -8.43
CA LYS A 180 1.04 -9.07 -8.49
C LYS A 180 0.79 -8.62 -9.92
N LEU A 181 1.68 -8.98 -10.86
CA LEU A 181 1.55 -8.60 -12.28
C LEU A 181 0.32 -9.25 -12.93
N GLU A 182 0.02 -10.51 -12.61
CA GLU A 182 -1.21 -11.16 -13.07
C GLU A 182 -2.46 -10.40 -12.61
N LEU A 183 -2.51 -10.00 -11.34
CA LEU A 183 -3.65 -9.27 -10.78
C LEU A 183 -3.79 -7.87 -11.38
N LEU A 184 -2.69 -7.18 -11.62
CA LEU A 184 -2.69 -5.85 -12.27
C LEU A 184 -3.17 -5.91 -13.73
N ASN A 185 -2.94 -7.02 -14.44
CA ASN A 185 -3.41 -7.18 -15.82
C ASN A 185 -4.93 -7.39 -15.93
N THR A 186 -5.66 -7.41 -14.83
CA THR A 186 -7.13 -7.51 -14.81
C THR A 186 -7.82 -6.15 -14.81
N HIS A 187 -7.06 -5.05 -14.80
CA HIS A 187 -7.54 -3.66 -14.94
C HIS A 187 -7.78 -3.26 -16.38
#